data_bd48d1acc255071d0804b1d36bcae836
#
_entry.id   bd48d1acc255071d0804b1d36bcae836
#
_cell.length_a   1.000
_cell.length_b   1.000
_cell.length_c   1.000
_cell.angle_alpha   90.00
_cell.angle_beta   90.00
_cell.angle_gamma   90.00
#
_symmetry.space_group_name_H-M   'P 1'
#
loop_
_entity.id
_entity.type
_entity.pdbx_description
1 polymer ?
#
loop_
_entity_poly.entity_id
_entity_poly.type
_entity_poly.pdbx_seq_one_letter_code
_entity_poly.pdbx_strand_id
1 'polypeptide(L)'
;MPRERAGTWSAHIVLMKIIGLVVLLALFPSSLRADVNAGRANLMSVYEEALVSDAQLLAARHHYESLKEKVPQARAGLLPTLNSSARSAAVTQTGSSSSRSRNDSTLQANLIQPLFRADRWFQLDATQATLSKDQFELLAKEQLLILNVAQAYFETLRALDRVAASKAEETALQRQLQQAQGRLARGAASITDLLDAKAAYDNANANRKLAERKVDDAFGDLSRLTNRHYSAIEGLQHRLPIVAPAPEQADAWVNQAVQQNLNLQASQFSVVAAEHTLRQRKAGFAPTLDAVVSYRKGNSEVTSGANYRDDITQRSIALELNIPLYSGGMVRSQVREATEQLTRSQYEKEDRLRETVLVTRNLHRTVNSDIEQVIARRQSIQSSRASVQANQVGWEMGSRNFADVLNAQRQLYNVVREYNNARYDYIINTLKLKQAAGLLSPDDLISLNSYLSGNYDFEQDFLPPDSPART
;
A
#
# COMPACT_ATOMS: atom_id res chain seq x y z
N MET A 1 -68.00 26.32 37.62
CA MET A 1 -68.56 25.72 36.39
C MET A 1 -68.14 26.60 35.21
N PRO A 2 -67.86 26.11 34.01
CA PRO A 2 -67.01 24.97 33.65
C PRO A 2 -65.67 25.46 32.96
N ARG A 3 -64.57 24.76 33.00
CA ARG A 3 -64.01 23.78 32.08
C ARG A 3 -64.01 24.21 30.61
N GLU A 4 -62.78 24.33 30.02
CA GLU A 4 -62.54 23.54 28.83
C GLU A 4 -61.03 23.32 28.54
N ARG A 5 -60.77 22.11 28.16
CA ARG A 5 -59.52 21.53 27.72
C ARG A 5 -59.31 21.81 26.20
N ALA A 6 -58.07 22.00 25.75
CA ALA A 6 -57.59 21.62 24.44
C ALA A 6 -56.10 22.00 24.42
N GLY A 7 -55.16 21.23 23.96
CA GLY A 7 -55.17 20.03 23.14
C GLY A 7 -53.73 19.55 22.99
N THR A 8 -53.50 18.30 23.38
CA THR A 8 -52.29 17.56 23.20
C THR A 8 -52.45 16.62 21.99
N TRP A 9 -52.39 17.14 20.78
CA TRP A 9 -52.53 16.31 19.56
C TRP A 9 -51.62 16.83 18.42
N SER A 10 -50.31 16.71 18.52
CA SER A 10 -49.46 16.83 17.33
C SER A 10 -48.10 16.11 17.41
N ALA A 11 -47.71 15.52 18.56
CA ALA A 11 -46.44 14.84 18.72
C ALA A 11 -46.45 13.35 18.30
N HIS A 12 -47.60 12.69 18.22
CA HIS A 12 -47.68 11.26 17.90
C HIS A 12 -47.75 10.91 16.41
N ILE A 13 -48.08 11.85 15.52
CA ILE A 13 -48.21 11.58 14.07
C ILE A 13 -46.86 11.68 13.35
N VAL A 14 -45.90 12.42 13.88
CA VAL A 14 -44.55 12.54 13.30
C VAL A 14 -43.65 11.33 13.66
N LEU A 15 -43.87 10.73 14.83
CA LEU A 15 -43.07 9.58 15.29
C LEU A 15 -43.47 8.27 14.58
N MET A 16 -44.70 8.11 14.12
CA MET A 16 -45.16 6.90 13.41
C MET A 16 -44.78 6.84 11.93
N LYS A 17 -44.38 7.95 11.29
CA LYS A 17 -43.92 7.98 9.91
C LYS A 17 -42.41 7.71 9.77
N ILE A 18 -41.62 7.83 10.83
CA ILE A 18 -40.17 7.55 10.83
C ILE A 18 -39.89 6.06 11.09
N ILE A 19 -40.78 5.37 11.84
CA ILE A 19 -40.62 3.93 12.13
C ILE A 19 -41.04 3.05 10.94
N GLY A 20 -41.90 3.53 10.04
CA GLY A 20 -42.32 2.78 8.84
C GLY A 20 -41.29 2.73 7.71
N LEU A 21 -40.27 3.59 7.73
CA LEU A 21 -39.26 3.64 6.64
C LEU A 21 -37.99 2.83 6.94
N VAL A 22 -37.79 2.34 8.16
CA VAL A 22 -36.60 1.59 8.56
C VAL A 22 -36.79 0.08 8.45
N VAL A 23 -38.03 -0.43 8.30
CA VAL A 23 -38.29 -1.89 8.26
C VAL A 23 -38.31 -2.47 6.83
N LEU A 24 -38.26 -1.65 5.76
CA LEU A 24 -38.34 -2.15 4.38
C LEU A 24 -36.97 -2.30 3.69
N LEU A 25 -35.85 -2.14 4.41
CA LEU A 25 -34.47 -2.28 3.85
C LEU A 25 -33.75 -3.55 4.30
N ALA A 26 -34.44 -4.52 4.93
CA ALA A 26 -33.81 -5.70 5.55
C ALA A 26 -34.10 -7.03 4.84
N LEU A 27 -34.54 -7.03 3.58
CA LEU A 27 -34.83 -8.27 2.84
C LEU A 27 -34.28 -8.23 1.39
N PHE A 28 -32.98 -7.91 1.24
CA PHE A 28 -32.24 -8.43 0.10
C PHE A 28 -31.31 -9.53 0.63
N PRO A 29 -31.55 -10.79 0.28
CA PRO A 29 -30.52 -11.79 0.44
C PRO A 29 -29.44 -11.45 -0.59
N SER A 30 -28.36 -10.82 -0.14
CA SER A 30 -27.12 -10.77 -0.90
C SER A 30 -26.52 -12.18 -0.97
N SER A 31 -27.15 -13.02 -1.77
CA SER A 31 -26.49 -14.18 -2.34
C SER A 31 -25.50 -13.67 -3.41
N LEU A 32 -24.43 -13.01 -2.99
CA LEU A 32 -23.19 -13.03 -3.74
C LEU A 32 -22.71 -14.49 -3.70
N ARG A 33 -23.29 -15.33 -4.57
CA ARG A 33 -22.63 -16.53 -5.02
C ARG A 33 -21.39 -16.03 -5.74
N ALA A 34 -20.24 -16.11 -5.05
CA ALA A 34 -18.97 -16.14 -5.72
C ALA A 34 -19.10 -17.27 -6.77
N ASP A 35 -19.17 -16.90 -8.03
CA ASP A 35 -18.94 -17.81 -9.13
C ASP A 35 -17.55 -18.40 -8.89
N VAL A 36 -17.54 -19.63 -8.39
CA VAL A 36 -16.35 -20.46 -8.38
C VAL A 36 -16.12 -20.82 -9.84
N ASN A 37 -15.57 -19.88 -10.58
CA ASN A 37 -15.00 -20.12 -11.88
C ASN A 37 -13.85 -21.10 -11.60
N ALA A 38 -14.03 -22.37 -11.94
CA ALA A 38 -13.08 -23.45 -11.73
C ALA A 38 -11.85 -23.36 -12.66
N GLY A 39 -11.49 -22.16 -13.08
CA GLY A 39 -10.28 -21.84 -13.84
C GLY A 39 -9.12 -21.48 -12.90
N ARG A 40 -7.91 -21.84 -13.31
CA ARG A 40 -6.69 -21.35 -12.65
C ARG A 40 -6.64 -19.82 -12.72
N ALA A 41 -6.36 -19.16 -11.59
CA ALA A 41 -6.24 -17.71 -11.58
C ALA A 41 -4.98 -17.27 -12.32
N ASN A 42 -5.09 -16.25 -13.16
CA ASN A 42 -3.93 -15.63 -13.83
C ASN A 42 -3.49 -14.35 -13.12
N LEU A 43 -2.31 -13.85 -13.48
CA LEU A 43 -1.71 -12.68 -12.83
C LEU A 43 -2.61 -11.45 -12.90
N MET A 44 -3.27 -11.23 -14.04
CA MET A 44 -4.13 -10.05 -14.24
C MET A 44 -5.41 -10.14 -13.41
N SER A 45 -6.06 -11.32 -13.34
CA SER A 45 -7.23 -11.51 -12.48
C SER A 45 -6.92 -11.30 -11.00
N VAL A 46 -5.76 -11.76 -10.52
CA VAL A 46 -5.29 -11.53 -9.14
C VAL A 46 -5.06 -10.03 -8.89
N TYR A 47 -4.50 -9.31 -9.85
CA TYR A 47 -4.30 -7.86 -9.74
C TYR A 47 -5.63 -7.09 -9.70
N GLU A 48 -6.59 -7.42 -10.56
CA GLU A 48 -7.92 -6.80 -10.58
C GLU A 48 -8.66 -7.03 -9.26
N GLU A 49 -8.60 -8.23 -8.70
CA GLU A 49 -9.16 -8.54 -7.40
C GLU A 49 -8.45 -7.77 -6.27
N ALA A 50 -7.11 -7.66 -6.31
CA ALA A 50 -6.34 -6.90 -5.33
C ALA A 50 -6.64 -5.39 -5.37
N LEU A 51 -6.87 -4.80 -6.57
CA LEU A 51 -7.25 -3.39 -6.72
C LEU A 51 -8.51 -2.99 -5.93
N VAL A 52 -9.42 -3.94 -5.77
CA VAL A 52 -10.71 -3.73 -5.09
C VAL A 52 -10.65 -4.15 -3.62
N SER A 53 -9.75 -5.09 -3.27
CA SER A 53 -9.78 -5.75 -1.97
C SER A 53 -8.58 -5.43 -1.07
N ASP A 54 -7.45 -4.93 -1.63
CA ASP A 54 -6.26 -4.65 -0.83
C ASP A 54 -6.51 -3.53 0.18
N ALA A 55 -6.49 -3.90 1.47
CA ALA A 55 -6.81 -2.98 2.56
C ALA A 55 -5.80 -1.81 2.66
N GLN A 56 -4.54 -2.02 2.26
CA GLN A 56 -3.51 -0.97 2.31
C GLN A 56 -3.77 0.09 1.24
N LEU A 57 -4.12 -0.33 0.01
CA LEU A 57 -4.47 0.59 -1.07
C LEU A 57 -5.77 1.33 -0.76
N LEU A 58 -6.81 0.62 -0.28
CA LEU A 58 -8.08 1.25 0.09
C LEU A 58 -7.89 2.27 1.22
N ALA A 59 -7.10 1.94 2.24
CA ALA A 59 -6.76 2.90 3.30
C ALA A 59 -6.02 4.13 2.75
N ALA A 60 -5.08 3.95 1.82
CA ALA A 60 -4.36 5.05 1.20
C ALA A 60 -5.28 5.95 0.35
N ARG A 61 -6.24 5.37 -0.39
CA ARG A 61 -7.25 6.11 -1.16
C ARG A 61 -8.15 6.95 -0.25
N HIS A 62 -8.68 6.36 0.81
CA HIS A 62 -9.50 7.09 1.77
C HIS A 62 -8.71 8.13 2.56
N HIS A 63 -7.44 7.88 2.84
CA HIS A 63 -6.55 8.89 3.42
C HIS A 63 -6.40 10.10 2.48
N TYR A 64 -6.11 9.87 1.21
CA TYR A 64 -6.02 10.93 0.20
C TYR A 64 -7.34 11.69 0.06
N GLU A 65 -8.50 11.00 -0.01
CA GLU A 65 -9.82 11.66 -0.04
C GLU A 65 -10.04 12.54 1.20
N SER A 66 -9.63 12.08 2.40
CA SER A 66 -9.72 12.90 3.61
C SER A 66 -8.83 14.15 3.56
N LEU A 67 -7.67 14.06 2.89
CA LEU A 67 -6.75 15.18 2.72
C LEU A 67 -7.24 16.19 1.69
N LYS A 68 -8.00 15.78 0.68
CA LYS A 68 -8.68 16.70 -0.24
C LYS A 68 -9.56 17.71 0.51
N GLU A 69 -10.22 17.28 1.58
CA GLU A 69 -11.09 18.14 2.40
C GLU A 69 -10.30 19.19 3.21
N LYS A 70 -8.97 19.05 3.33
CA LYS A 70 -8.14 20.11 3.96
C LYS A 70 -8.06 21.38 3.12
N VAL A 71 -8.16 21.27 1.78
CA VAL A 71 -8.12 22.43 0.87
C VAL A 71 -9.35 23.32 1.03
N PRO A 72 -10.61 22.83 0.99
CA PRO A 72 -11.77 23.66 1.28
C PRO A 72 -11.76 24.19 2.72
N GLN A 73 -11.25 23.43 3.70
CA GLN A 73 -11.07 23.92 5.08
C GLN A 73 -10.09 25.11 5.14
N ALA A 74 -8.95 25.04 4.45
CA ALA A 74 -8.02 26.14 4.36
C ALA A 74 -8.60 27.34 3.62
N ARG A 75 -9.36 27.08 2.52
CA ARG A 75 -10.06 28.13 1.76
C ARG A 75 -11.15 28.80 2.60
N ALA A 76 -11.85 28.07 3.48
CA ALA A 76 -12.85 28.62 4.37
C ALA A 76 -12.29 29.73 5.29
N GLY A 77 -10.98 29.69 5.60
CA GLY A 77 -10.31 30.76 6.32
C GLY A 77 -10.26 32.11 5.60
N LEU A 78 -10.55 32.14 4.29
CA LEU A 78 -10.63 33.35 3.44
C LEU A 78 -12.07 33.77 3.13
N LEU A 79 -13.06 32.94 3.47
CA LEU A 79 -14.48 33.15 3.19
C LEU A 79 -15.16 33.80 4.41
N PRO A 80 -16.36 34.42 4.21
CA PRO A 80 -17.13 34.98 5.33
C PRO A 80 -17.59 33.89 6.29
N THR A 81 -17.46 34.17 7.57
CA THR A 81 -17.95 33.31 8.65
C THR A 81 -19.09 33.99 9.39
N LEU A 82 -20.24 33.31 9.55
CA LEU A 82 -21.37 33.75 10.31
C LEU A 82 -21.53 32.93 11.58
N ASN A 83 -21.41 33.59 12.72
CA ASN A 83 -21.55 32.95 14.02
C ASN A 83 -22.74 33.60 14.74
N SER A 84 -23.60 32.78 15.38
CA SER A 84 -24.69 33.24 16.24
C SER A 84 -24.55 32.61 17.62
N SER A 85 -24.78 33.40 18.63
CA SER A 85 -24.80 32.95 20.02
C SER A 85 -26.00 33.51 20.76
N ALA A 86 -26.64 32.70 21.60
CA ALA A 86 -27.67 33.09 22.52
C ALA A 86 -27.22 32.79 23.95
N ARG A 87 -27.33 33.75 24.82
CA ARG A 87 -26.98 33.60 26.23
C ARG A 87 -28.17 34.08 27.10
N SER A 88 -28.55 33.31 28.11
CA SER A 88 -29.39 33.71 29.20
C SER A 88 -28.67 33.50 30.51
N ALA A 89 -28.62 34.51 31.34
CA ALA A 89 -27.92 34.46 32.62
C ALA A 89 -28.69 35.16 33.70
N ALA A 90 -28.84 34.50 34.85
CA ALA A 90 -29.29 35.14 36.10
C ALA A 90 -28.03 35.67 36.82
N VAL A 91 -27.97 36.96 37.06
CA VAL A 91 -26.84 37.60 37.72
C VAL A 91 -27.33 38.19 39.02
N THR A 92 -26.81 37.71 40.15
CA THR A 92 -27.03 38.29 41.48
C THR A 92 -25.75 39.00 41.92
N GLN A 93 -25.86 40.32 42.16
CA GLN A 93 -24.78 41.12 42.65
C GLN A 93 -25.09 41.51 44.08
N THR A 94 -24.31 41.06 45.05
CA THR A 94 -24.44 41.32 46.46
C THR A 94 -23.35 42.33 46.87
N GLY A 95 -23.74 43.53 47.29
CA GLY A 95 -22.85 44.56 47.88
C GLY A 95 -23.11 44.70 49.38
N SER A 96 -22.28 45.44 50.07
CA SER A 96 -22.34 45.65 51.53
C SER A 96 -23.66 46.26 52.02
N SER A 97 -24.40 46.93 51.15
CA SER A 97 -25.65 47.62 51.49
C SER A 97 -26.86 47.27 50.63
N SER A 98 -26.68 46.46 49.57
CA SER A 98 -27.81 46.05 48.69
C SER A 98 -27.51 44.78 47.91
N SER A 99 -28.53 43.95 47.70
CA SER A 99 -28.49 42.84 46.72
C SER A 99 -29.39 43.21 45.55
N ARG A 100 -28.86 43.07 44.34
CA ARG A 100 -29.59 43.28 43.09
C ARG A 100 -29.54 42.01 42.23
N SER A 101 -30.66 41.49 41.84
CA SER A 101 -30.75 40.36 40.93
C SER A 101 -31.32 40.81 39.59
N ARG A 102 -30.76 40.32 38.50
CA ARG A 102 -31.20 40.59 37.14
C ARG A 102 -31.10 39.36 36.26
N ASN A 103 -31.98 39.23 35.30
CA ASN A 103 -31.91 38.23 34.23
C ASN A 103 -31.52 38.94 32.95
N ASP A 104 -30.36 38.52 32.41
CA ASP A 104 -29.82 39.04 31.15
C ASP A 104 -30.02 37.99 30.06
N SER A 105 -30.66 38.38 28.96
CA SER A 105 -30.72 37.56 27.76
C SER A 105 -30.09 38.31 26.58
N THR A 106 -29.20 37.68 25.85
CA THR A 106 -28.50 38.28 24.72
C THR A 106 -28.49 37.32 23.54
N LEU A 107 -28.94 37.82 22.40
CA LEU A 107 -28.77 37.18 21.09
C LEU A 107 -27.75 38.01 20.29
N GLN A 108 -26.70 37.36 19.77
CA GLN A 108 -25.68 38.01 18.98
C GLN A 108 -25.44 37.21 17.69
N ALA A 109 -25.31 37.91 16.57
CA ALA A 109 -24.88 37.35 15.30
C ALA A 109 -23.72 38.21 14.75
N ASN A 110 -22.62 37.55 14.37
CA ASN A 110 -21.43 38.20 13.82
C ASN A 110 -21.09 37.56 12.47
N LEU A 111 -21.02 38.39 11.45
CA LEU A 111 -20.49 38.05 10.14
C LEU A 111 -19.09 38.69 10.02
N ILE A 112 -18.09 37.85 9.82
CA ILE A 112 -16.69 38.30 9.65
C ILE A 112 -16.22 37.89 8.27
N GLN A 113 -15.81 38.85 7.45
CA GLN A 113 -15.20 38.65 6.14
C GLN A 113 -13.74 39.06 6.19
N PRO A 114 -12.78 38.14 6.07
CA PRO A 114 -11.38 38.48 5.86
C PRO A 114 -11.19 39.24 4.54
N LEU A 115 -10.59 40.42 4.58
CA LEU A 115 -10.25 41.26 3.43
C LEU A 115 -8.77 41.12 3.07
N PHE A 116 -7.92 41.07 4.10
CA PHE A 116 -6.48 40.86 3.93
C PHE A 116 -5.94 39.96 5.04
N ARG A 117 -5.60 38.74 4.69
CA ARG A 117 -5.08 37.70 5.57
C ARG A 117 -3.96 36.92 4.85
N ALA A 118 -2.78 37.49 4.79
CA ALA A 118 -1.61 36.90 4.10
C ALA A 118 -1.26 35.50 4.67
N ASP A 119 -1.40 35.31 5.99
CA ASP A 119 -1.20 34.04 6.66
C ASP A 119 -2.15 32.95 6.13
N ARG A 120 -3.42 33.28 5.83
CA ARG A 120 -4.41 32.36 5.31
C ARG A 120 -4.18 32.00 3.84
N TRP A 121 -3.70 32.94 3.04
CA TRP A 121 -3.32 32.70 1.65
C TRP A 121 -2.18 31.68 1.58
N PHE A 122 -1.08 31.93 2.31
CA PHE A 122 0.04 30.98 2.31
C PHE A 122 -0.30 29.65 2.98
N GLN A 123 -1.25 29.61 3.93
CA GLN A 123 -1.78 28.36 4.48
C GLN A 123 -2.51 27.55 3.40
N LEU A 124 -3.30 28.20 2.55
CA LEU A 124 -3.99 27.53 1.43
C LEU A 124 -2.96 26.95 0.45
N ASP A 125 -1.94 27.75 0.07
CA ASP A 125 -0.88 27.28 -0.84
C ASP A 125 -0.09 26.10 -0.23
N ALA A 126 0.26 26.15 1.05
CA ALA A 126 0.92 25.05 1.75
C ALA A 126 0.07 23.78 1.77
N THR A 127 -1.25 23.94 1.98
CA THR A 127 -2.19 22.82 1.97
C THR A 127 -2.33 22.19 0.59
N GLN A 128 -2.36 23.02 -0.48
CA GLN A 128 -2.38 22.53 -1.86
C GLN A 128 -1.10 21.76 -2.23
N ALA A 129 0.07 22.28 -1.83
CA ALA A 129 1.34 21.59 -2.03
C ALA A 129 1.39 20.27 -1.27
N THR A 130 0.86 20.23 -0.03
CA THR A 130 0.74 19.01 0.75
C THR A 130 -0.17 17.99 0.05
N LEU A 131 -1.32 18.42 -0.48
CA LEU A 131 -2.22 17.55 -1.24
C LEU A 131 -1.53 16.97 -2.48
N SER A 132 -0.73 17.77 -3.19
CA SER A 132 0.05 17.28 -4.34
C SER A 132 1.09 16.24 -3.92
N LYS A 133 1.78 16.44 -2.80
CA LYS A 133 2.67 15.43 -2.20
C LYS A 133 1.92 14.11 -1.97
N ASP A 134 0.77 14.17 -1.30
CA ASP A 134 -0.02 12.99 -0.93
C ASP A 134 -0.61 12.29 -2.17
N GLN A 135 -0.87 13.02 -3.27
CA GLN A 135 -1.24 12.44 -4.56
C GLN A 135 -0.13 11.54 -5.12
N PHE A 136 1.13 12.01 -5.11
CA PHE A 136 2.26 11.19 -5.55
C PHE A 136 2.51 10.00 -4.63
N GLU A 137 2.28 10.15 -3.32
CA GLU A 137 2.35 9.03 -2.38
C GLU A 137 1.27 7.96 -2.66
N LEU A 138 0.05 8.37 -3.03
CA LEU A 138 -1.01 7.45 -3.46
C LEU A 138 -0.61 6.70 -4.73
N LEU A 139 -0.12 7.41 -5.77
CA LEU A 139 0.35 6.78 -7.00
C LEU A 139 1.51 5.80 -6.73
N ALA A 140 2.42 6.13 -5.80
CA ALA A 140 3.47 5.21 -5.38
C ALA A 140 2.91 3.94 -4.70
N LYS A 141 1.82 4.05 -3.93
CA LYS A 141 1.12 2.91 -3.34
C LYS A 141 0.43 2.05 -4.41
N GLU A 142 -0.14 2.65 -5.45
CA GLU A 142 -0.72 1.92 -6.59
C GLU A 142 0.36 1.13 -7.35
N GLN A 143 1.52 1.74 -7.61
CA GLN A 143 2.66 1.01 -8.19
C GLN A 143 3.18 -0.10 -7.26
N LEU A 144 3.20 0.14 -5.96
CA LEU A 144 3.61 -0.87 -4.99
C LEU A 144 2.66 -2.07 -4.99
N LEU A 145 1.34 -1.86 -5.16
CA LEU A 145 0.38 -2.96 -5.28
C LEU A 145 0.70 -3.83 -6.51
N ILE A 146 0.99 -3.22 -7.68
CA ILE A 146 1.39 -3.96 -8.89
C ILE A 146 2.58 -4.88 -8.58
N LEU A 147 3.60 -4.35 -7.93
CA LEU A 147 4.78 -5.12 -7.55
C LEU A 147 4.46 -6.22 -6.53
N ASN A 148 3.69 -5.92 -5.48
CA ASN A 148 3.34 -6.87 -4.43
C ASN A 148 2.53 -8.05 -5.00
N VAL A 149 1.57 -7.78 -5.89
CA VAL A 149 0.79 -8.83 -6.57
C VAL A 149 1.69 -9.70 -7.43
N ALA A 150 2.57 -9.09 -8.25
CA ALA A 150 3.52 -9.85 -9.06
C ALA A 150 4.45 -10.70 -8.18
N GLN A 151 5.01 -10.13 -7.11
CA GLN A 151 5.86 -10.87 -6.18
C GLN A 151 5.12 -12.07 -5.54
N ALA A 152 3.94 -11.84 -4.98
CA ALA A 152 3.17 -12.90 -4.35
C ALA A 152 2.80 -14.01 -5.36
N TYR A 153 2.44 -13.63 -6.59
CA TYR A 153 2.11 -14.58 -7.67
C TYR A 153 3.34 -15.43 -8.06
N PHE A 154 4.48 -14.80 -8.34
CA PHE A 154 5.71 -15.51 -8.74
C PHE A 154 6.34 -16.28 -7.59
N GLU A 155 6.20 -15.85 -6.34
CA GLU A 155 6.60 -16.65 -5.16
C GLU A 155 5.72 -17.90 -5.01
N THR A 156 4.41 -17.80 -5.33
CA THR A 156 3.53 -18.98 -5.34
C THR A 156 3.94 -19.96 -6.44
N LEU A 157 4.27 -19.48 -7.65
CA LEU A 157 4.82 -20.32 -8.72
C LEU A 157 6.14 -20.98 -8.31
N ARG A 158 7.05 -20.23 -7.68
CA ARG A 158 8.31 -20.75 -7.13
C ARG A 158 8.06 -21.89 -6.12
N ALA A 159 7.07 -21.72 -5.25
CA ALA A 159 6.71 -22.76 -4.28
C ALA A 159 6.15 -24.01 -4.96
N LEU A 160 5.29 -23.85 -5.98
CA LEU A 160 4.74 -24.96 -6.77
C LEU A 160 5.82 -25.74 -7.55
N ASP A 161 6.71 -25.02 -8.25
CA ASP A 161 7.85 -25.63 -8.96
C ASP A 161 8.78 -26.38 -7.99
N ARG A 162 8.97 -25.85 -6.78
CA ARG A 162 9.76 -26.51 -5.74
C ARG A 162 9.12 -27.81 -5.26
N VAL A 163 7.79 -27.85 -5.10
CA VAL A 163 7.07 -29.10 -4.77
C VAL A 163 7.24 -30.10 -5.91
N ALA A 164 7.05 -29.69 -7.16
CA ALA A 164 7.20 -30.57 -8.32
C ALA A 164 8.61 -31.16 -8.40
N ALA A 165 9.64 -30.34 -8.25
CA ALA A 165 11.05 -30.80 -8.21
C ALA A 165 11.30 -31.77 -7.03
N SER A 166 10.73 -31.48 -5.84
CA SER A 166 10.92 -32.34 -4.66
C SER A 166 10.19 -33.68 -4.79
N LYS A 167 8.99 -33.72 -5.41
CA LYS A 167 8.28 -34.95 -5.75
C LYS A 167 9.06 -35.81 -6.75
N ALA A 168 9.61 -35.17 -7.79
CA ALA A 168 10.42 -35.86 -8.78
C ALA A 168 11.71 -36.45 -8.16
N GLU A 169 12.37 -35.68 -7.27
CA GLU A 169 13.54 -36.13 -6.50
C GLU A 169 13.18 -37.33 -5.61
N GLU A 170 12.10 -37.24 -4.82
CA GLU A 170 11.64 -38.33 -3.96
C GLU A 170 11.33 -39.60 -4.78
N THR A 171 10.63 -39.45 -5.90
CA THR A 171 10.28 -40.58 -6.80
C THR A 171 11.56 -41.24 -7.38
N ALA A 172 12.54 -40.45 -7.78
CA ALA A 172 13.82 -40.95 -8.27
C ALA A 172 14.59 -41.71 -7.17
N LEU A 173 14.70 -41.15 -5.97
CA LEU A 173 15.37 -41.76 -4.85
C LEU A 173 14.63 -43.00 -4.30
N GLN A 174 13.28 -43.05 -4.39
CA GLN A 174 12.50 -44.21 -4.10
C GLN A 174 12.82 -45.39 -5.03
N ARG A 175 12.98 -45.10 -6.34
CA ARG A 175 13.41 -46.15 -7.31
C ARG A 175 14.82 -46.65 -6.99
N GLN A 176 15.76 -45.74 -6.61
CA GLN A 176 17.10 -46.13 -6.20
C GLN A 176 17.08 -47.03 -4.94
N LEU A 177 16.24 -46.70 -3.94
CA LEU A 177 16.06 -47.51 -2.75
C LEU A 177 15.54 -48.92 -3.09
N GLN A 178 14.52 -49.03 -3.98
CA GLN A 178 14.00 -50.30 -4.45
C GLN A 178 15.05 -51.14 -5.20
N GLN A 179 15.88 -50.48 -6.04
CA GLN A 179 17.00 -51.15 -6.72
C GLN A 179 18.02 -51.67 -5.73
N ALA A 180 18.42 -50.86 -4.73
CA ALA A 180 19.37 -51.28 -3.70
C ALA A 180 18.87 -52.48 -2.89
N GLN A 181 17.54 -52.46 -2.50
CA GLN A 181 16.90 -53.58 -1.84
C GLN A 181 16.95 -54.88 -2.68
N GLY A 182 16.56 -54.77 -3.96
CA GLY A 182 16.59 -55.93 -4.87
C GLY A 182 17.99 -56.49 -5.14
N ARG A 183 19.03 -55.62 -5.18
CA ARG A 183 20.43 -56.05 -5.34
C ARG A 183 20.96 -56.67 -4.06
N LEU A 184 20.66 -56.14 -2.88
CA LEU A 184 21.07 -56.70 -1.60
C LEU A 184 20.45 -58.13 -1.42
N ALA A 185 19.16 -58.30 -1.75
CA ALA A 185 18.50 -59.62 -1.67
C ALA A 185 19.15 -60.66 -2.57
N ARG A 186 19.84 -60.25 -3.61
CA ARG A 186 20.61 -61.14 -4.53
C ARG A 186 22.11 -61.20 -4.17
N GLY A 187 22.55 -60.60 -3.08
CA GLY A 187 23.96 -60.56 -2.68
C GLY A 187 24.86 -59.68 -3.55
N ALA A 188 24.24 -58.81 -4.38
CA ALA A 188 24.95 -57.96 -5.36
C ALA A 188 25.09 -56.47 -4.92
N ALA A 189 24.79 -56.12 -3.67
CA ALA A 189 24.97 -54.80 -3.06
C ALA A 189 25.31 -54.96 -1.59
N SER A 190 25.90 -53.91 -0.99
CA SER A 190 26.24 -53.87 0.42
C SER A 190 25.03 -53.34 1.26
N ILE A 191 25.05 -53.62 2.55
CA ILE A 191 24.09 -53.07 3.48
C ILE A 191 24.23 -51.53 3.59
N THR A 192 25.44 -51.01 3.40
CA THR A 192 25.73 -49.57 3.36
C THR A 192 25.00 -48.90 2.21
N ASP A 193 24.99 -49.46 1.01
CA ASP A 193 24.27 -48.93 -0.16
C ASP A 193 22.75 -48.83 0.12
N LEU A 194 22.19 -49.83 0.80
CA LEU A 194 20.77 -49.81 1.21
C LEU A 194 20.52 -48.67 2.23
N LEU A 195 21.35 -48.54 3.24
CA LEU A 195 21.20 -47.53 4.27
C LEU A 195 21.36 -46.11 3.70
N ASP A 196 22.31 -45.90 2.80
CA ASP A 196 22.52 -44.64 2.08
C ASP A 196 21.32 -44.28 1.21
N ALA A 197 20.77 -45.26 0.45
CA ALA A 197 19.57 -45.03 -0.34
C ALA A 197 18.34 -44.70 0.53
N LYS A 198 18.21 -45.38 1.67
CA LYS A 198 17.14 -45.12 2.62
C LYS A 198 17.23 -43.74 3.21
N ALA A 199 18.41 -43.35 3.69
CA ALA A 199 18.65 -41.99 4.21
C ALA A 199 18.38 -40.91 3.18
N ALA A 200 18.78 -41.12 1.91
CA ALA A 200 18.50 -40.19 0.81
C ALA A 200 16.99 -40.05 0.55
N TYR A 201 16.26 -41.16 0.50
CA TYR A 201 14.80 -41.14 0.34
C TYR A 201 14.08 -40.46 1.50
N ASP A 202 14.43 -40.81 2.76
CA ASP A 202 13.82 -40.23 3.96
C ASP A 202 14.02 -38.69 3.99
N ASN A 203 15.21 -38.19 3.61
CA ASN A 203 15.50 -36.77 3.48
C ASN A 203 14.66 -36.11 2.36
N ALA A 204 14.52 -36.75 1.20
CA ALA A 204 13.72 -36.22 0.10
C ALA A 204 12.24 -36.13 0.47
N ASN A 205 11.70 -37.13 1.17
CA ASN A 205 10.33 -37.13 1.69
C ASN A 205 10.11 -35.96 2.67
N ALA A 206 11.03 -35.73 3.59
CA ALA A 206 10.98 -34.60 4.52
C ALA A 206 11.02 -33.26 3.78
N ASN A 207 11.88 -33.10 2.79
CA ASN A 207 12.00 -31.89 1.97
C ASN A 207 10.72 -31.61 1.17
N ARG A 208 10.08 -32.67 0.59
CA ARG A 208 8.81 -32.53 -0.10
C ARG A 208 7.70 -32.00 0.82
N LYS A 209 7.54 -32.59 2.01
CA LYS A 209 6.55 -32.12 3.00
C LYS A 209 6.77 -30.67 3.41
N LEU A 210 8.04 -30.26 3.55
CA LEU A 210 8.37 -28.85 3.84
C LEU A 210 8.03 -27.94 2.65
N ALA A 211 8.26 -28.41 1.43
CA ALA A 211 7.91 -27.65 0.22
C ALA A 211 6.38 -27.50 0.07
N GLU A 212 5.60 -28.55 0.36
CA GLU A 212 4.12 -28.51 0.33
C GLU A 212 3.59 -27.45 1.29
N ARG A 213 4.09 -27.41 2.52
CA ARG A 213 3.70 -26.37 3.47
C ARG A 213 3.99 -24.95 2.96
N LYS A 214 5.11 -24.75 2.25
CA LYS A 214 5.44 -23.43 1.68
C LYS A 214 4.48 -23.00 0.58
N VAL A 215 3.84 -23.93 -0.11
CA VAL A 215 2.77 -23.60 -1.06
C VAL A 215 1.56 -23.02 -0.34
N ASP A 216 1.16 -23.61 0.79
CA ASP A 216 0.05 -23.08 1.60
C ASP A 216 0.37 -21.68 2.13
N ASP A 217 1.59 -21.46 2.60
CA ASP A 217 2.06 -20.13 3.05
C ASP A 217 1.97 -19.09 1.89
N ALA A 218 2.42 -19.46 0.68
CA ALA A 218 2.40 -18.57 -0.50
C ALA A 218 0.98 -18.27 -1.00
N PHE A 219 0.07 -19.25 -1.00
CA PHE A 219 -1.35 -18.98 -1.28
C PHE A 219 -1.99 -18.11 -0.20
N GLY A 220 -1.54 -18.21 1.05
CA GLY A 220 -1.94 -17.33 2.14
C GLY A 220 -1.58 -15.86 1.85
N ASP A 221 -0.38 -15.60 1.32
CA ASP A 221 0.06 -14.26 0.93
C ASP A 221 -0.78 -13.67 -0.23
N LEU A 222 -1.13 -14.49 -1.25
CA LEU A 222 -2.07 -14.07 -2.30
C LEU A 222 -3.46 -13.77 -1.73
N SER A 223 -3.96 -14.64 -0.84
CA SER A 223 -5.26 -14.46 -0.20
C SER A 223 -5.31 -13.19 0.65
N ARG A 224 -4.21 -12.79 1.28
CA ARG A 224 -4.10 -11.55 2.05
C ARG A 224 -4.27 -10.30 1.18
N LEU A 225 -3.78 -10.32 -0.06
CA LEU A 225 -3.89 -9.19 -0.99
C LEU A 225 -5.29 -9.06 -1.60
N THR A 226 -5.95 -10.19 -1.87
CA THR A 226 -7.20 -10.24 -2.64
C THR A 226 -8.43 -10.55 -1.80
N ASN A 227 -8.24 -10.92 -0.53
CA ASN A 227 -9.29 -11.45 0.36
C ASN A 227 -10.05 -12.66 -0.25
N ARG A 228 -9.38 -13.44 -1.12
CA ARG A 228 -9.92 -14.62 -1.79
C ARG A 228 -8.98 -15.80 -1.64
N HIS A 229 -9.55 -17.00 -1.48
CA HIS A 229 -8.78 -18.25 -1.46
C HIS A 229 -8.56 -18.76 -2.88
N TYR A 230 -7.32 -19.09 -3.20
CA TYR A 230 -6.92 -19.72 -4.46
C TYR A 230 -6.50 -21.16 -4.21
N SER A 231 -6.91 -22.07 -5.10
CA SER A 231 -6.49 -23.47 -5.10
C SER A 231 -5.52 -23.78 -6.23
N ALA A 232 -5.50 -22.96 -7.28
CA ALA A 232 -4.63 -23.14 -8.44
C ALA A 232 -4.41 -21.81 -9.16
N ILE A 233 -3.21 -21.64 -9.74
CA ILE A 233 -2.83 -20.50 -10.57
C ILE A 233 -2.22 -20.98 -11.88
N GLU A 234 -2.18 -20.10 -12.89
CA GLU A 234 -1.54 -20.39 -14.17
C GLU A 234 -0.02 -20.40 -14.03
N GLY A 235 0.65 -21.36 -14.70
CA GLY A 235 2.10 -21.51 -14.64
C GLY A 235 2.86 -20.70 -15.68
N LEU A 236 4.12 -20.37 -15.41
CA LEU A 236 4.99 -19.61 -16.31
C LEU A 236 5.67 -20.49 -17.34
N GLN A 237 5.35 -20.28 -18.60
CA GLN A 237 5.96 -21.03 -19.72
C GLN A 237 7.48 -20.75 -19.86
N HIS A 238 8.23 -21.71 -20.38
CA HIS A 238 9.69 -21.56 -20.62
C HIS A 238 10.03 -20.66 -21.82
N ARG A 239 9.03 -20.17 -22.57
CA ARG A 239 9.20 -19.29 -23.73
C ARG A 239 9.37 -17.80 -23.38
N LEU A 240 9.29 -17.43 -22.08
CA LEU A 240 9.55 -16.05 -21.67
C LEU A 240 10.95 -15.62 -22.16
N PRO A 241 11.07 -14.53 -22.93
CA PRO A 241 12.35 -14.04 -23.38
C PRO A 241 13.12 -13.43 -22.20
N ILE A 242 14.38 -13.84 -22.06
CA ILE A 242 15.31 -13.27 -21.07
C ILE A 242 16.20 -12.28 -21.82
N VAL A 243 15.86 -10.99 -21.72
CA VAL A 243 16.48 -9.90 -22.49
C VAL A 243 17.00 -8.80 -21.57
N ALA A 244 18.05 -8.10 -22.04
CA ALA A 244 18.58 -6.96 -21.31
C ALA A 244 17.52 -5.83 -21.20
N PRO A 245 17.51 -5.05 -20.10
CA PRO A 245 16.61 -3.92 -19.96
C PRO A 245 16.94 -2.86 -21.01
N ALA A 246 15.90 -2.34 -21.68
CA ALA A 246 16.04 -1.26 -22.63
C ALA A 246 15.63 0.07 -22.00
N PRO A 247 16.49 1.11 -22.04
CA PRO A 247 17.85 1.17 -22.63
C PRO A 247 18.91 0.36 -21.84
N GLU A 248 19.97 -0.09 -22.51
CA GLU A 248 21.03 -0.90 -21.90
C GLU A 248 21.88 -0.12 -20.89
N GLN A 249 21.93 1.20 -21.02
CA GLN A 249 22.78 2.06 -20.19
C GLN A 249 22.11 2.36 -18.84
N ALA A 250 22.80 2.08 -17.74
CA ALA A 250 22.33 2.35 -16.38
C ALA A 250 21.99 3.83 -16.14
N ASP A 251 22.79 4.75 -16.71
CA ASP A 251 22.58 6.19 -16.53
C ASP A 251 21.28 6.69 -17.21
N ALA A 252 20.82 6.06 -18.27
CA ALA A 252 19.51 6.36 -18.86
C ALA A 252 18.37 6.02 -17.90
N TRP A 253 18.44 4.87 -17.23
CA TRP A 253 17.49 4.50 -16.17
C TRP A 253 17.54 5.44 -14.98
N VAL A 254 18.74 5.86 -14.57
CA VAL A 254 18.90 6.85 -13.48
C VAL A 254 18.26 8.18 -13.85
N ASN A 255 18.47 8.69 -15.08
CA ASN A 255 17.87 9.93 -15.55
C ASN A 255 16.35 9.85 -15.57
N GLN A 256 15.77 8.73 -15.98
CA GLN A 256 14.33 8.50 -15.91
C GLN A 256 13.84 8.46 -14.46
N ALA A 257 14.54 7.74 -13.58
CA ALA A 257 14.20 7.66 -12.16
C ALA A 257 14.21 9.03 -11.48
N VAL A 258 15.20 9.87 -11.75
CA VAL A 258 15.27 11.24 -11.20
C VAL A 258 14.09 12.10 -11.65
N GLN A 259 13.56 11.87 -12.85
CA GLN A 259 12.44 12.64 -13.39
C GLN A 259 11.07 12.08 -13.00
N GLN A 260 10.93 10.75 -12.89
CA GLN A 260 9.63 10.10 -12.84
C GLN A 260 9.37 9.30 -11.55
N ASN A 261 10.38 9.09 -10.69
CA ASN A 261 10.16 8.36 -9.44
C ASN A 261 9.16 9.09 -8.54
N LEU A 262 8.04 8.43 -8.23
CA LEU A 262 6.90 9.01 -7.53
C LEU A 262 7.24 9.46 -6.10
N ASN A 263 8.10 8.71 -5.39
CA ASN A 263 8.53 9.09 -4.05
C ASN A 263 9.45 10.33 -4.07
N LEU A 264 10.28 10.48 -5.11
CA LEU A 264 11.10 11.67 -5.28
C LEU A 264 10.24 12.88 -5.61
N GLN A 265 9.20 12.73 -6.46
CA GLN A 265 8.23 13.78 -6.73
C GLN A 265 7.47 14.19 -5.46
N ALA A 266 7.02 13.24 -4.65
CA ALA A 266 6.40 13.52 -3.36
C ALA A 266 7.33 14.35 -2.45
N SER A 267 8.62 14.00 -2.36
CA SER A 267 9.59 14.75 -1.57
C SER A 267 9.82 16.17 -2.08
N GLN A 268 9.72 16.40 -3.40
CA GLN A 268 9.80 17.74 -3.99
C GLN A 268 8.62 18.62 -3.55
N PHE A 269 7.40 18.08 -3.57
CA PHE A 269 6.22 18.80 -3.08
C PHE A 269 6.26 19.01 -1.55
N SER A 270 6.93 18.14 -0.80
CA SER A 270 7.21 18.39 0.64
C SER A 270 8.04 19.64 0.85
N VAL A 271 9.07 19.88 0.02
CA VAL A 271 9.86 21.13 0.07
C VAL A 271 8.99 22.34 -0.26
N VAL A 272 8.16 22.28 -1.32
CA VAL A 272 7.25 23.37 -1.70
C VAL A 272 6.26 23.69 -0.58
N ALA A 273 5.71 22.68 0.07
CA ALA A 273 4.80 22.86 1.23
C ALA A 273 5.52 23.55 2.40
N ALA A 274 6.77 23.17 2.68
CA ALA A 274 7.57 23.80 3.73
C ALA A 274 7.94 25.27 3.38
N GLU A 275 8.19 25.59 2.11
CA GLU A 275 8.39 26.97 1.65
C GLU A 275 7.16 27.84 1.88
N HIS A 276 5.96 27.35 1.51
CA HIS A 276 4.72 28.06 1.77
C HIS A 276 4.43 28.18 3.26
N THR A 277 4.75 27.17 4.06
CA THR A 277 4.66 27.24 5.53
C THR A 277 5.59 28.30 6.10
N LEU A 278 6.81 28.42 5.61
CA LEU A 278 7.73 29.51 6.02
C LEU A 278 7.16 30.88 5.65
N ARG A 279 6.58 31.05 4.45
CA ARG A 279 5.90 32.29 4.04
C ARG A 279 4.71 32.60 4.93
N GLN A 280 3.92 31.58 5.30
CA GLN A 280 2.81 31.71 6.25
C GLN A 280 3.29 32.22 7.61
N ARG A 281 4.41 31.67 8.16
CA ARG A 281 4.97 32.15 9.45
C ARG A 281 5.52 33.56 9.35
N LYS A 282 6.16 33.94 8.23
CA LYS A 282 6.59 35.29 7.96
C LYS A 282 5.42 36.27 7.86
N ALA A 283 4.29 35.86 7.32
CA ALA A 283 3.06 36.65 7.27
C ALA A 283 2.48 36.98 8.67
N GLY A 284 2.93 36.31 9.72
CA GLY A 284 2.61 36.71 11.10
C GLY A 284 3.10 38.07 11.53
N PHE A 285 4.00 38.73 10.75
CA PHE A 285 4.37 40.13 10.92
C PHE A 285 3.47 41.08 10.13
N ALA A 286 2.68 40.61 9.19
CA ALA A 286 1.83 41.42 8.34
C ALA A 286 0.58 41.92 9.10
N PRO A 287 0.04 43.08 8.76
CA PRO A 287 -1.26 43.49 9.26
C PRO A 287 -2.36 42.58 8.74
N THR A 288 -3.47 42.47 9.48
CA THR A 288 -4.68 41.80 9.06
C THR A 288 -5.83 42.77 8.98
N LEU A 289 -6.72 42.61 7.99
CA LEU A 289 -7.89 43.45 7.79
C LEU A 289 -9.12 42.56 7.63
N ASP A 290 -10.12 42.80 8.48
CA ASP A 290 -11.39 42.11 8.45
C ASP A 290 -12.55 43.11 8.37
N ALA A 291 -13.60 42.78 7.61
CA ALA A 291 -14.88 43.46 7.68
C ALA A 291 -15.79 42.71 8.64
N VAL A 292 -16.35 43.39 9.63
CA VAL A 292 -17.18 42.79 10.68
C VAL A 292 -18.53 43.46 10.66
N VAL A 293 -19.60 42.63 10.53
CA VAL A 293 -20.96 43.06 10.71
C VAL A 293 -21.51 42.36 11.95
N SER A 294 -21.94 43.12 12.95
CA SER A 294 -22.52 42.56 14.17
C SER A 294 -23.92 43.02 14.40
N TYR A 295 -24.76 42.09 14.83
CA TYR A 295 -26.10 42.34 15.35
C TYR A 295 -26.19 41.77 16.75
N ARG A 296 -26.60 42.61 17.69
CA ARG A 296 -26.83 42.24 19.09
C ARG A 296 -28.19 42.70 19.54
N LYS A 297 -29.01 41.81 20.07
CA LYS A 297 -30.23 42.10 20.77
C LYS A 297 -30.09 41.63 22.20
N GLY A 298 -30.21 42.52 23.15
CA GLY A 298 -30.10 42.25 24.58
C GLY A 298 -31.33 42.66 25.31
N ASN A 299 -31.69 41.91 26.34
CA ASN A 299 -32.73 42.22 27.29
C ASN A 299 -32.14 42.03 28.69
N SER A 300 -32.28 43.06 29.53
CA SER A 300 -31.89 43.03 30.95
C SER A 300 -33.09 43.39 31.80
N GLU A 301 -33.54 42.43 32.59
CA GLU A 301 -34.69 42.61 33.49
C GLU A 301 -34.20 42.59 34.94
N VAL A 302 -34.40 43.72 35.66
CA VAL A 302 -34.05 43.82 37.08
C VAL A 302 -35.24 43.27 37.89
N THR A 303 -34.98 42.16 38.59
CA THR A 303 -35.97 41.42 39.36
C THR A 303 -36.04 41.79 40.84
N SER A 304 -35.14 42.65 41.34
CA SER A 304 -35.07 43.12 42.71
C SER A 304 -34.87 44.61 42.76
N GLY A 305 -35.83 45.38 43.29
CA GLY A 305 -35.88 46.82 43.29
C GLY A 305 -36.93 47.39 42.33
N ALA A 306 -36.74 48.56 41.75
CA ALA A 306 -37.65 49.09 40.73
C ALA A 306 -37.55 48.17 39.49
N ASN A 307 -38.65 47.55 39.08
CA ASN A 307 -38.71 46.70 37.88
C ASN A 307 -38.42 47.57 36.66
N TYR A 308 -37.23 47.36 36.09
CA TYR A 308 -36.78 48.05 34.90
C TYR A 308 -36.36 46.99 33.86
N ARG A 309 -36.93 47.08 32.69
CA ARG A 309 -36.54 46.27 31.53
C ARG A 309 -35.92 47.16 30.49
N ASP A 310 -34.70 46.81 30.11
CA ASP A 310 -33.98 47.53 29.04
C ASP A 310 -33.80 46.57 27.86
N ASP A 311 -34.37 46.92 26.73
CA ASP A 311 -34.24 46.18 25.47
C ASP A 311 -33.30 46.95 24.54
N ILE A 312 -32.06 46.44 24.37
CA ILE A 312 -31.03 47.05 23.54
C ILE A 312 -30.94 46.28 22.24
N THR A 313 -31.05 46.96 21.12
CA THR A 313 -30.73 46.45 19.80
C THR A 313 -29.55 47.29 19.23
N GLN A 314 -28.45 46.61 18.97
CA GLN A 314 -27.24 47.24 18.39
C GLN A 314 -26.91 46.58 17.05
N ARG A 315 -26.61 47.41 16.05
CA ARG A 315 -26.14 47.00 14.73
C ARG A 315 -24.87 47.75 14.46
N SER A 316 -23.81 47.06 14.03
CA SER A 316 -22.55 47.72 13.66
C SER A 316 -21.94 47.10 12.43
N ILE A 317 -21.29 47.94 11.61
CA ILE A 317 -20.44 47.56 10.51
C ILE A 317 -19.10 48.21 10.80
N ALA A 318 -18.03 47.43 10.81
CA ALA A 318 -16.68 47.89 11.13
C ALA A 318 -15.64 47.28 10.17
N LEU A 319 -14.57 48.02 9.95
CA LEU A 319 -13.31 47.51 9.40
C LEU A 319 -12.33 47.42 10.56
N GLU A 320 -11.83 46.18 10.78
CA GLU A 320 -10.90 45.91 11.87
C GLU A 320 -9.52 45.66 11.28
N LEU A 321 -8.58 46.64 11.48
CA LEU A 321 -7.16 46.54 11.13
C LEU A 321 -6.38 46.17 12.38
N ASN A 322 -5.73 44.99 12.35
CA ASN A 322 -4.86 44.57 13.44
C ASN A 322 -3.41 44.52 12.94
N ILE A 323 -2.51 45.29 13.60
CA ILE A 323 -1.10 45.36 13.28
C ILE A 323 -0.29 44.84 14.47
N PRO A 324 0.36 43.65 14.35
CA PRO A 324 1.16 43.10 15.43
C PRO A 324 2.51 43.83 15.57
N LEU A 325 2.60 44.80 16.45
CA LEU A 325 3.84 45.57 16.65
C LEU A 325 4.92 44.78 17.40
N TYR A 326 4.52 44.03 18.42
CA TYR A 326 5.41 43.18 19.21
C TYR A 326 4.65 42.01 19.82
N SER A 327 5.13 40.81 19.62
CA SER A 327 4.53 39.56 20.10
C SER A 327 5.46 38.74 20.99
N GLY A 328 6.30 39.40 21.79
CA GLY A 328 7.20 38.71 22.74
C GLY A 328 8.25 37.82 22.10
N GLY A 329 8.56 38.01 20.80
CA GLY A 329 9.51 37.18 20.07
C GLY A 329 8.90 35.91 19.45
N MET A 330 7.60 35.60 19.69
CA MET A 330 6.91 34.39 19.21
C MET A 330 7.02 34.22 17.68
N VAL A 331 6.66 35.26 16.89
CA VAL A 331 6.69 35.18 15.42
C VAL A 331 8.12 34.96 14.91
N ARG A 332 9.13 35.61 15.51
CA ARG A 332 10.53 35.35 15.15
C ARG A 332 10.95 33.91 15.42
N SER A 333 10.51 33.33 16.53
CA SER A 333 10.77 31.92 16.86
C SER A 333 10.10 30.97 15.87
N GLN A 334 8.83 31.21 15.53
CA GLN A 334 8.11 30.43 14.53
C GLN A 334 8.73 30.51 13.12
N VAL A 335 9.28 31.69 12.75
CA VAL A 335 10.01 31.82 11.47
C VAL A 335 11.30 31.01 11.49
N ARG A 336 12.08 31.05 12.59
CA ARG A 336 13.28 30.19 12.71
C ARG A 336 12.94 28.72 12.65
N GLU A 337 11.94 28.29 13.40
CA GLU A 337 11.43 26.91 13.36
C GLU A 337 11.07 26.47 11.94
N ALA A 338 10.26 27.28 11.22
CA ALA A 338 9.87 26.96 9.84
C ALA A 338 11.06 26.98 8.87
N THR A 339 12.10 27.80 9.14
CA THR A 339 13.34 27.81 8.36
C THR A 339 14.08 26.47 8.52
N GLU A 340 14.21 25.97 9.74
CA GLU A 340 14.85 24.68 10.01
C GLU A 340 14.03 23.51 9.44
N GLN A 341 12.69 23.58 9.49
CA GLN A 341 11.81 22.60 8.85
C GLN A 341 11.97 22.58 7.33
N LEU A 342 12.11 23.75 6.68
CA LEU A 342 12.41 23.82 5.25
C LEU A 342 13.78 23.20 4.92
N THR A 343 14.80 23.56 5.68
CA THR A 343 16.16 23.00 5.52
C THR A 343 16.16 21.48 5.70
N ARG A 344 15.42 20.98 6.69
CA ARG A 344 15.19 19.54 6.89
C ARG A 344 14.57 18.89 5.66
N SER A 345 13.48 19.47 5.12
CA SER A 345 12.79 18.92 3.94
C SER A 345 13.70 18.92 2.70
N GLN A 346 14.60 19.90 2.56
CA GLN A 346 15.59 19.95 1.48
C GLN A 346 16.60 18.78 1.59
N TYR A 347 17.10 18.50 2.79
CA TYR A 347 18.01 17.36 3.00
C TYR A 347 17.31 16.01 2.87
N GLU A 348 16.06 15.89 3.30
CA GLU A 348 15.25 14.67 3.08
C GLU A 348 15.02 14.40 1.57
N LYS A 349 14.79 15.45 0.77
CA LYS A 349 14.73 15.34 -0.69
C LYS A 349 16.07 14.92 -1.29
N GLU A 350 17.17 15.49 -0.82
CA GLU A 350 18.52 15.15 -1.31
C GLU A 350 18.87 13.69 -0.97
N ASP A 351 18.53 13.22 0.23
CA ASP A 351 18.70 11.83 0.63
C ASP A 351 17.89 10.91 -0.25
N ARG A 352 16.61 11.23 -0.50
CA ARG A 352 15.74 10.47 -1.41
C ARG A 352 16.29 10.42 -2.84
N LEU A 353 16.87 11.52 -3.34
CA LEU A 353 17.53 11.56 -4.63
C LEU A 353 18.70 10.58 -4.69
N ARG A 354 19.58 10.62 -3.70
CA ARG A 354 20.75 9.72 -3.61
C ARG A 354 20.34 8.26 -3.52
N GLU A 355 19.34 7.97 -2.69
CA GLU A 355 18.75 6.62 -2.58
C GLU A 355 18.19 6.15 -3.92
N THR A 356 17.40 6.99 -4.62
CA THR A 356 16.82 6.66 -5.92
C THR A 356 17.89 6.32 -6.94
N VAL A 357 18.96 7.13 -7.02
CA VAL A 357 20.11 6.88 -7.92
C VAL A 357 20.81 5.56 -7.58
N LEU A 358 21.08 5.31 -6.31
CA LEU A 358 21.75 4.10 -5.84
C LEU A 358 20.93 2.85 -6.13
N VAL A 359 19.66 2.86 -5.75
CA VAL A 359 18.71 1.73 -5.93
C VAL A 359 18.55 1.40 -7.41
N THR A 360 18.34 2.42 -8.27
CA THR A 360 18.17 2.22 -9.71
C THR A 360 19.43 1.59 -10.34
N ARG A 361 20.63 2.08 -10.02
CA ARG A 361 21.88 1.49 -10.51
C ARG A 361 22.08 0.06 -10.02
N ASN A 362 21.77 -0.21 -8.76
CA ASN A 362 21.89 -1.55 -8.21
C ASN A 362 20.90 -2.51 -8.88
N LEU A 363 19.63 -2.13 -9.05
CA LEU A 363 18.63 -2.96 -9.71
C LEU A 363 18.99 -3.23 -11.18
N HIS A 364 19.50 -2.23 -11.92
CA HIS A 364 19.97 -2.44 -13.28
C HIS A 364 21.09 -3.48 -13.35
N ARG A 365 22.08 -3.41 -12.44
CA ARG A 365 23.14 -4.41 -12.35
C ARG A 365 22.63 -5.79 -11.96
N THR A 366 21.66 -5.84 -11.02
CA THR A 366 21.04 -7.08 -10.58
C THR A 366 20.31 -7.76 -11.73
N VAL A 367 19.51 -7.03 -12.53
CA VAL A 367 18.80 -7.60 -13.68
C VAL A 367 19.78 -8.18 -14.72
N ASN A 368 20.87 -7.48 -15.00
CA ASN A 368 21.89 -8.02 -15.92
C ASN A 368 22.56 -9.29 -15.35
N SER A 369 22.86 -9.32 -14.06
CA SER A 369 23.38 -10.53 -13.40
C SER A 369 22.36 -11.68 -13.41
N ASP A 370 21.06 -11.39 -13.22
CA ASP A 370 20.01 -12.40 -13.27
C ASP A 370 19.90 -13.04 -14.65
N ILE A 371 20.07 -12.25 -15.73
CA ILE A 371 20.12 -12.76 -17.11
C ILE A 371 21.25 -13.77 -17.27
N GLU A 372 22.46 -13.40 -16.86
CA GLU A 372 23.63 -14.28 -16.92
C GLU A 372 23.41 -15.55 -16.08
N GLN A 373 22.81 -15.41 -14.89
CA GLN A 373 22.49 -16.55 -14.03
C GLN A 373 21.48 -17.51 -14.68
N VAL A 374 20.39 -17.00 -15.28
CA VAL A 374 19.41 -17.85 -15.98
C VAL A 374 20.08 -18.67 -17.09
N ILE A 375 20.94 -18.03 -17.90
CA ILE A 375 21.66 -18.70 -18.99
C ILE A 375 22.61 -19.77 -18.43
N ALA A 376 23.41 -19.41 -17.41
CA ALA A 376 24.37 -20.34 -16.81
C ALA A 376 23.69 -21.52 -16.11
N ARG A 377 22.57 -21.28 -15.39
CA ARG A 377 21.80 -22.35 -14.72
C ARG A 377 21.14 -23.30 -15.73
N ARG A 378 20.65 -22.77 -16.86
CA ARG A 378 20.12 -23.60 -17.94
C ARG A 378 21.19 -24.57 -18.48
N GLN A 379 22.40 -24.07 -18.73
CA GLN A 379 23.54 -24.91 -19.15
C GLN A 379 23.93 -25.95 -18.08
N SER A 380 23.87 -25.56 -16.80
CA SER A 380 24.17 -26.43 -15.67
C SER A 380 23.18 -27.61 -15.57
N ILE A 381 21.91 -27.45 -15.97
CA ILE A 381 20.92 -28.56 -16.02
C ILE A 381 21.38 -29.62 -17.03
N GLN A 382 21.80 -29.21 -18.24
CA GLN A 382 22.30 -30.15 -19.27
C GLN A 382 23.51 -30.94 -18.80
N SER A 383 24.49 -30.27 -18.19
CA SER A 383 25.68 -30.90 -17.62
C SER A 383 25.33 -31.86 -16.47
N SER A 384 24.39 -31.48 -15.60
CA SER A 384 23.96 -32.32 -14.47
C SER A 384 23.19 -33.55 -14.95
N ARG A 385 22.35 -33.45 -16.00
CA ARG A 385 21.69 -34.61 -16.62
C ARG A 385 22.71 -35.60 -17.18
N ALA A 386 23.69 -35.11 -17.92
CA ALA A 386 24.78 -35.95 -18.43
C ALA A 386 25.58 -36.63 -17.29
N SER A 387 25.85 -35.90 -16.19
CA SER A 387 26.51 -36.44 -15.01
C SER A 387 25.69 -37.55 -14.35
N VAL A 388 24.36 -37.40 -14.19
CA VAL A 388 23.50 -38.48 -13.65
C VAL A 388 23.61 -39.72 -14.53
N GLN A 389 23.49 -39.58 -15.84
CA GLN A 389 23.57 -40.69 -16.77
C GLN A 389 24.98 -41.38 -16.72
N ALA A 390 26.03 -40.63 -16.69
CA ALA A 390 27.40 -41.16 -16.62
C ALA A 390 27.64 -41.92 -15.30
N ASN A 391 27.19 -41.37 -14.16
CA ASN A 391 27.34 -42.03 -12.86
C ASN A 391 26.47 -43.29 -12.78
N GLN A 392 25.24 -43.29 -13.35
CA GLN A 392 24.39 -44.45 -13.40
C GLN A 392 25.05 -45.58 -14.19
N VAL A 393 25.55 -45.32 -15.42
CA VAL A 393 26.25 -46.31 -16.24
C VAL A 393 27.54 -46.80 -15.56
N GLY A 394 28.32 -45.86 -14.98
CA GLY A 394 29.55 -46.19 -14.25
C GLY A 394 29.30 -47.10 -13.05
N TRP A 395 28.20 -46.91 -12.33
CA TRP A 395 27.79 -47.77 -11.22
C TRP A 395 27.35 -49.14 -11.72
N GLU A 396 26.58 -49.22 -12.79
CA GLU A 396 26.18 -50.52 -13.42
C GLU A 396 27.37 -51.33 -13.89
N MET A 397 28.44 -50.66 -14.38
CA MET A 397 29.70 -51.28 -14.77
C MET A 397 30.66 -51.55 -13.60
N GLY A 398 30.34 -51.12 -12.38
CA GLY A 398 31.20 -51.27 -11.20
C GLY A 398 32.37 -50.31 -11.10
N SER A 399 32.44 -49.27 -11.96
CA SER A 399 33.52 -48.25 -11.98
C SER A 399 33.18 -47.03 -11.08
N ARG A 400 31.96 -46.90 -10.60
CA ARG A 400 31.48 -45.86 -9.69
C ARG A 400 30.77 -46.48 -8.52
N ASN A 401 30.73 -45.76 -7.36
CA ASN A 401 29.97 -46.20 -6.22
C ASN A 401 28.52 -45.71 -6.29
N PHE A 402 27.66 -46.31 -5.51
CA PHE A 402 26.23 -45.96 -5.49
C PHE A 402 25.97 -44.54 -4.93
N ALA A 403 26.81 -44.10 -4.01
CA ALA A 403 26.74 -42.75 -3.44
C ALA A 403 26.94 -41.65 -4.49
N ASP A 404 27.83 -41.91 -5.52
CA ASP A 404 28.05 -40.98 -6.63
C ASP A 404 26.74 -40.75 -7.44
N VAL A 405 25.98 -41.84 -7.68
CA VAL A 405 24.67 -41.75 -8.37
C VAL A 405 23.67 -40.92 -7.56
N LEU A 406 23.55 -41.19 -6.24
CA LEU A 406 22.64 -40.44 -5.35
C LEU A 406 23.04 -38.96 -5.29
N ASN A 407 24.33 -38.66 -5.25
CA ASN A 407 24.81 -37.26 -5.22
C ASN A 407 24.55 -36.54 -6.55
N ALA A 408 24.79 -37.18 -7.68
CA ALA A 408 24.48 -36.62 -8.99
C ALA A 408 22.99 -36.35 -9.16
N GLN A 409 22.14 -37.27 -8.68
CA GLN A 409 20.66 -37.11 -8.71
C GLN A 409 20.22 -35.90 -7.89
N ARG A 410 20.70 -35.76 -6.65
CA ARG A 410 20.41 -34.60 -5.79
C ARG A 410 20.86 -33.28 -6.44
N GLN A 411 22.07 -33.30 -7.03
CA GLN A 411 22.62 -32.10 -7.70
C GLN A 411 21.76 -31.66 -8.88
N LEU A 412 21.27 -32.61 -9.70
CA LEU A 412 20.36 -32.28 -10.81
C LEU A 412 19.13 -31.52 -10.33
N TYR A 413 18.40 -32.06 -9.34
CA TYR A 413 17.18 -31.39 -8.85
C TYR A 413 17.49 -30.06 -8.14
N ASN A 414 18.66 -29.94 -7.51
CA ASN A 414 19.10 -28.65 -6.95
C ASN A 414 19.30 -27.60 -8.05
N VAL A 415 20.01 -27.93 -9.13
CA VAL A 415 20.24 -27.00 -10.26
C VAL A 415 18.93 -26.63 -10.96
N VAL A 416 17.97 -27.55 -11.07
CA VAL A 416 16.62 -27.26 -11.61
C VAL A 416 15.88 -26.24 -10.73
N ARG A 417 15.89 -26.41 -9.41
CA ARG A 417 15.31 -25.43 -8.49
C ARG A 417 15.98 -24.05 -8.62
N GLU A 418 17.30 -24.02 -8.72
CA GLU A 418 18.06 -22.77 -8.88
C GLU A 418 17.75 -22.07 -10.22
N TYR A 419 17.59 -22.82 -11.30
CA TYR A 419 17.18 -22.28 -12.59
C TYR A 419 15.80 -21.61 -12.53
N ASN A 420 14.80 -22.29 -11.96
CA ASN A 420 13.46 -21.72 -11.82
C ASN A 420 13.47 -20.49 -10.90
N ASN A 421 14.22 -20.53 -9.80
CA ASN A 421 14.42 -19.36 -8.93
C ASN A 421 14.99 -18.16 -9.70
N ALA A 422 16.07 -18.38 -10.47
CA ALA A 422 16.71 -17.30 -11.24
C ALA A 422 15.74 -16.66 -12.27
N ARG A 423 14.84 -17.44 -12.89
CA ARG A 423 13.80 -16.90 -13.80
C ARG A 423 12.82 -15.99 -13.07
N TYR A 424 12.35 -16.39 -11.88
CA TYR A 424 11.44 -15.57 -11.09
C TYR A 424 12.14 -14.34 -10.52
N ASP A 425 13.40 -14.46 -10.09
CA ASP A 425 14.21 -13.33 -9.62
C ASP A 425 14.41 -12.29 -10.73
N TYR A 426 14.73 -12.72 -11.96
CA TYR A 426 14.80 -11.84 -13.13
C TYR A 426 13.51 -11.06 -13.37
N ILE A 427 12.35 -11.71 -13.32
CA ILE A 427 11.05 -11.04 -13.51
C ILE A 427 10.82 -10.01 -12.41
N ILE A 428 10.95 -10.43 -11.16
CA ILE A 428 10.70 -9.58 -9.99
C ILE A 428 11.65 -8.38 -9.97
N ASN A 429 12.93 -8.59 -10.26
CA ASN A 429 13.93 -7.51 -10.27
C ASN A 429 13.76 -6.57 -11.46
N THR A 430 13.26 -7.05 -12.60
CA THR A 430 12.87 -6.20 -13.74
C THR A 430 11.69 -5.29 -13.37
N LEU A 431 10.68 -5.81 -12.68
CA LEU A 431 9.55 -5.00 -12.20
C LEU A 431 10.00 -3.98 -11.14
N LYS A 432 10.91 -4.38 -10.22
CA LYS A 432 11.51 -3.45 -9.26
C LYS A 432 12.30 -2.33 -9.93
N LEU A 433 13.05 -2.64 -10.98
CA LEU A 433 13.77 -1.63 -11.76
C LEU A 433 12.81 -0.63 -12.40
N LYS A 434 11.72 -1.12 -13.01
CA LYS A 434 10.67 -0.25 -13.57
C LYS A 434 9.99 0.59 -12.50
N GLN A 435 9.72 0.04 -11.32
CA GLN A 435 9.17 0.80 -10.19
C GLN A 435 10.14 1.89 -9.71
N ALA A 436 11.43 1.56 -9.56
CA ALA A 436 12.45 2.54 -9.16
C ALA A 436 12.59 3.68 -10.17
N ALA A 437 12.41 3.38 -11.46
CA ALA A 437 12.38 4.37 -12.54
C ALA A 437 11.05 5.13 -12.66
N GLY A 438 10.00 4.77 -11.90
CA GLY A 438 8.67 5.36 -12.00
C GLY A 438 7.87 4.91 -13.22
N LEU A 439 8.31 3.85 -13.92
CA LEU A 439 7.75 3.36 -15.19
C LEU A 439 6.81 2.17 -15.02
N LEU A 440 6.73 1.57 -13.83
CA LEU A 440 5.92 0.37 -13.60
C LEU A 440 4.43 0.70 -13.80
N SER A 441 3.79 -0.06 -14.68
CA SER A 441 2.37 0.10 -15.03
C SER A 441 1.64 -1.26 -15.06
N PRO A 442 0.30 -1.28 -15.07
CA PRO A 442 -0.47 -2.51 -15.28
C PRO A 442 -0.16 -3.23 -16.60
N ASP A 443 0.31 -2.50 -17.63
CA ASP A 443 0.70 -3.08 -18.94
C ASP A 443 1.87 -4.08 -18.80
N ASP A 444 2.71 -3.89 -17.80
CA ASP A 444 3.78 -4.82 -17.48
C ASP A 444 3.22 -6.18 -17.02
N LEU A 445 2.14 -6.16 -16.23
CA LEU A 445 1.46 -7.39 -15.82
C LEU A 445 0.74 -8.05 -17.00
N ILE A 446 0.11 -7.28 -17.90
CA ILE A 446 -0.53 -7.79 -19.12
C ILE A 446 0.52 -8.49 -20.00
N SER A 447 1.69 -7.86 -20.16
CA SER A 447 2.78 -8.44 -20.94
C SER A 447 3.27 -9.76 -20.33
N LEU A 448 3.46 -9.82 -19.00
CA LEU A 448 3.85 -11.05 -18.29
C LEU A 448 2.75 -12.11 -18.33
N ASN A 449 1.48 -11.71 -18.23
CA ASN A 449 0.34 -12.61 -18.29
C ASN A 449 0.27 -13.38 -19.62
N SER A 450 0.76 -12.81 -20.73
CA SER A 450 0.82 -13.49 -22.04
C SER A 450 1.75 -14.72 -22.05
N TYR A 451 2.67 -14.82 -21.10
CA TYR A 451 3.59 -15.96 -20.91
C TYR A 451 3.11 -16.97 -19.87
N LEU A 452 1.94 -16.73 -19.25
CA LEU A 452 1.29 -17.68 -18.36
C LEU A 452 0.40 -18.64 -19.16
N SER A 453 0.11 -19.80 -18.59
CA SER A 453 -0.74 -20.81 -19.21
C SER A 453 -1.50 -21.61 -18.17
N GLY A 454 -2.82 -21.71 -18.35
CA GLY A 454 -3.67 -22.62 -17.58
C GLY A 454 -3.40 -24.10 -17.85
N ASN A 455 -2.76 -24.42 -18.98
CA ASN A 455 -2.40 -25.79 -19.35
C ASN A 455 -1.01 -26.21 -18.84
N TYR A 456 -0.32 -25.33 -18.09
CA TYR A 456 0.98 -25.65 -17.49
C TYR A 456 0.82 -26.78 -16.46
N ASP A 457 1.54 -27.90 -16.67
CA ASP A 457 1.58 -29.02 -15.73
C ASP A 457 2.85 -28.90 -14.88
N PHE A 458 2.69 -28.50 -13.62
CA PHE A 458 3.82 -28.33 -12.70
C PHE A 458 4.63 -29.63 -12.51
N GLU A 459 4.04 -30.83 -12.67
CA GLU A 459 4.76 -32.09 -12.49
C GLU A 459 5.63 -32.45 -13.72
N GLN A 460 5.31 -31.93 -14.90
CA GLN A 460 6.03 -32.20 -16.14
C GLN A 460 6.85 -30.99 -16.62
N ASP A 461 6.28 -29.78 -16.53
CA ASP A 461 6.83 -28.56 -17.11
C ASP A 461 7.79 -27.82 -16.18
N PHE A 462 8.06 -28.29 -14.95
CA PHE A 462 9.07 -27.68 -14.07
C PHE A 462 10.49 -27.80 -14.61
N LEU A 463 10.73 -28.73 -15.54
CA LEU A 463 11.99 -28.93 -16.25
C LEU A 463 11.98 -28.15 -17.57
N PRO A 464 13.05 -27.40 -17.90
CA PRO A 464 13.13 -26.75 -19.20
C PRO A 464 13.21 -27.80 -20.32
N PRO A 465 12.61 -27.54 -21.48
CA PRO A 465 12.74 -28.39 -22.64
C PRO A 465 14.21 -28.52 -23.08
N ASP A 466 14.58 -29.69 -23.61
CA ASP A 466 15.97 -30.00 -23.98
C ASP A 466 16.53 -29.14 -25.12
N SER A 467 15.67 -28.55 -25.93
CA SER A 467 16.03 -27.63 -27.02
C SER A 467 15.62 -26.20 -26.69
N PRO A 468 16.44 -25.17 -27.01
CA PRO A 468 15.95 -23.79 -26.95
C PRO A 468 14.77 -23.66 -27.90
N ALA A 469 13.67 -23.09 -27.39
CA ALA A 469 12.58 -22.69 -28.27
C ALA A 469 13.20 -21.89 -29.43
N ARG A 470 13.05 -22.37 -30.66
CA ARG A 470 13.43 -21.60 -31.85
C ARG A 470 12.59 -20.33 -31.79
N THR A 471 13.27 -19.19 -31.59
CA THR A 471 12.72 -17.83 -31.69
C THR A 471 12.12 -17.60 -33.06
#